data_af0224723a69d928451810377d2e90ad
#
_entry.id   af0224723a69d928451810377d2e90ad
#
_cell.length_a   1.000
_cell.length_b   1.000
_cell.length_c   1.000
_cell.angle_alpha   90.00
_cell.angle_beta   90.00
_cell.angle_gamma   90.00
#
_symmetry.space_group_name_H-M   'P 1'
#
loop_
_entity.id
_entity.type
_entity.pdbx_description
1 polymer ?
#
loop_
_entity_poly.entity_id
_entity_poly.type
_entity_poly.pdbx_seq_one_letter_code
_entity_poly.pdbx_strand_id
1 'polypeptide(L)'
;MKLHLIVNSYCRIAIVLALGLLPHSGLAADKLIGIHSARTMSQSMPWIAEEAGLFRKYDLDFQLVYISSAPLVTAAILGGDGEVAISGGEAIIRAFTQGATDLVFVGSAKNTLTHSILAKPDIKRPEDLKGRKIGLTRIGSNSHYFVIQALRKNGIAPTEVNFIQTGGQVENLGALLSGAVDAATMTGPSGGSRAVAQGFRYVVYGPDLRIPFAAATLVTRRSVMRARGPVIEKFARVMAEAVKIMFLDKELTYKVLAKQLRINERKVLDAAYDEEIKVMERRLEFKTEALQAILDETAKVDARAKKIRPQDLIDRGYLDALEKTGFFEKLWAEK
;
A
#
# COMPACT_ATOMS: atom_id res chain seq x y z
N MET A 1 -62.70 -46.48 -11.55
CA MET A 1 -62.57 -45.02 -11.60
C MET A 1 -61.89 -44.38 -10.37
N LYS A 2 -61.18 -45.14 -9.53
CA LYS A 2 -60.44 -44.62 -8.32
C LYS A 2 -58.92 -44.74 -8.40
N LEU A 3 -58.36 -45.45 -9.40
CA LEU A 3 -56.94 -45.71 -9.49
C LEU A 3 -56.20 -44.60 -10.23
N HIS A 4 -56.84 -43.85 -11.14
CA HIS A 4 -56.19 -42.76 -11.92
C HIS A 4 -55.96 -41.46 -11.10
N LEU A 5 -56.69 -41.23 -10.01
CA LEU A 5 -56.56 -40.01 -9.20
C LEU A 5 -55.36 -40.05 -8.24
N ILE A 6 -54.97 -41.24 -7.84
CA ILE A 6 -53.86 -41.42 -6.85
C ILE A 6 -52.48 -41.25 -7.55
N VAL A 7 -52.35 -41.73 -8.79
CA VAL A 7 -51.07 -41.63 -9.53
C VAL A 7 -50.75 -40.16 -9.88
N ASN A 8 -51.75 -39.33 -10.18
CA ASN A 8 -51.53 -37.91 -10.50
C ASN A 8 -51.10 -37.05 -9.27
N SER A 9 -51.50 -37.41 -8.06
CA SER A 9 -51.10 -36.68 -6.83
C SER A 9 -49.64 -36.96 -6.45
N TYR A 10 -49.17 -38.20 -6.55
CA TYR A 10 -47.77 -38.51 -6.26
C TYR A 10 -46.78 -37.95 -7.27
N CYS A 11 -47.18 -37.89 -8.53
CA CYS A 11 -46.36 -37.26 -9.59
C CYS A 11 -46.16 -35.73 -9.41
N ARG A 12 -47.17 -35.03 -8.91
CA ARG A 12 -47.11 -33.59 -8.62
C ARG A 12 -46.26 -33.29 -7.37
N ILE A 13 -46.31 -34.16 -6.32
CA ILE A 13 -45.49 -34.03 -5.11
C ILE A 13 -44.02 -34.33 -5.41
N ALA A 14 -43.71 -35.33 -6.24
CA ALA A 14 -42.36 -35.65 -6.67
C ALA A 14 -41.69 -34.54 -7.47
N ILE A 15 -42.44 -33.82 -8.33
CA ILE A 15 -41.92 -32.68 -9.13
C ILE A 15 -41.63 -31.46 -8.25
N VAL A 16 -42.45 -31.21 -7.21
CA VAL A 16 -42.23 -30.09 -6.28
C VAL A 16 -41.00 -30.35 -5.36
N LEU A 17 -40.77 -31.61 -4.95
CA LEU A 17 -39.58 -31.98 -4.18
C LEU A 17 -38.30 -31.98 -5.03
N ALA A 18 -38.38 -32.28 -6.32
CA ALA A 18 -37.20 -32.27 -7.20
C ALA A 18 -36.72 -30.83 -7.55
N LEU A 19 -37.64 -29.82 -7.54
CA LEU A 19 -37.25 -28.42 -7.72
C LEU A 19 -36.58 -27.79 -6.49
N GLY A 20 -36.74 -28.35 -5.29
CA GLY A 20 -36.12 -27.88 -4.05
C GLY A 20 -34.68 -28.38 -3.87
N LEU A 21 -34.20 -29.28 -4.70
CA LEU A 21 -32.85 -29.89 -4.62
C LEU A 21 -31.88 -29.43 -5.72
N LEU A 22 -32.25 -28.36 -6.45
CA LEU A 22 -31.23 -27.69 -7.29
C LEU A 22 -30.13 -27.16 -6.35
N PRO A 23 -28.89 -27.64 -6.46
CA PRO A 23 -27.82 -27.05 -5.69
C PRO A 23 -27.81 -25.55 -6.04
N HIS A 24 -28.04 -24.72 -5.06
CA HIS A 24 -27.69 -23.32 -5.19
C HIS A 24 -26.19 -23.34 -5.41
N SER A 25 -25.78 -23.22 -6.67
CA SER A 25 -24.39 -22.98 -7.04
C SER A 25 -24.07 -21.62 -6.46
N GLY A 26 -23.75 -21.58 -5.16
CA GLY A 26 -23.08 -20.44 -4.57
C GLY A 26 -21.85 -20.25 -5.44
N LEU A 27 -21.81 -19.17 -6.21
CA LEU A 27 -20.62 -18.81 -6.96
C LEU A 27 -19.47 -18.79 -5.94
N ALA A 28 -18.48 -19.64 -6.16
CA ALA A 28 -17.30 -19.64 -5.30
C ALA A 28 -16.70 -18.24 -5.31
N ALA A 29 -16.32 -17.74 -4.13
CA ALA A 29 -15.70 -16.42 -4.03
C ALA A 29 -14.50 -16.31 -4.97
N ASP A 30 -14.33 -15.15 -5.60
CA ASP A 30 -13.21 -14.90 -6.49
C ASP A 30 -11.90 -14.89 -5.70
N LYS A 31 -11.01 -15.83 -6.00
CA LYS A 31 -9.67 -15.84 -5.39
C LYS A 31 -8.84 -14.68 -5.91
N LEU A 32 -8.15 -13.98 -5.01
CA LEU A 32 -7.28 -12.87 -5.34
C LEU A 32 -6.06 -12.84 -4.43
N ILE A 33 -4.86 -12.88 -5.01
CA ILE A 33 -3.62 -12.75 -4.24
C ILE A 33 -3.13 -11.32 -4.34
N GLY A 34 -3.04 -10.67 -3.16
CA GLY A 34 -2.46 -9.35 -3.00
C GLY A 34 -1.11 -9.39 -2.31
N ILE A 35 -0.24 -8.44 -2.63
CA ILE A 35 1.08 -8.30 -2.04
C ILE A 35 1.22 -6.89 -1.46
N HIS A 36 1.88 -6.74 -0.31
CA HIS A 36 2.21 -5.42 0.20
C HIS A 36 3.69 -5.30 0.58
N SER A 37 4.25 -4.08 0.39
CA SER A 37 5.69 -3.84 0.51
C SER A 37 6.16 -3.39 1.88
N ALA A 38 5.24 -2.94 2.75
CA ALA A 38 5.57 -2.40 4.06
C ALA A 38 4.47 -2.63 5.08
N ARG A 39 4.86 -2.86 6.33
CA ARG A 39 3.94 -2.90 7.48
C ARG A 39 3.81 -1.49 8.05
N THR A 40 2.94 -0.70 7.46
CA THR A 40 2.67 0.70 7.82
C THR A 40 1.18 0.99 7.76
N MET A 41 0.73 2.06 8.41
CA MET A 41 -0.67 2.45 8.38
C MET A 41 -1.17 2.70 6.94
N SER A 42 -0.40 3.39 6.10
CA SER A 42 -0.80 3.67 4.71
C SER A 42 -0.92 2.44 3.80
N GLN A 43 -0.46 1.27 4.25
CA GLN A 43 -0.64 -0.01 3.55
C GLN A 43 -1.54 -0.99 4.34
N SER A 44 -2.24 -0.50 5.37
CA SER A 44 -3.06 -1.35 6.25
C SER A 44 -4.48 -1.60 5.74
N MET A 45 -4.90 -0.99 4.65
CA MET A 45 -6.24 -1.16 4.07
C MET A 45 -6.69 -2.63 3.97
N PRO A 46 -5.86 -3.59 3.50
CA PRO A 46 -6.28 -4.98 3.45
C PRO A 46 -6.53 -5.60 4.84
N TRP A 47 -5.74 -5.20 5.85
CA TRP A 47 -5.94 -5.68 7.23
C TRP A 47 -7.23 -5.14 7.82
N ILE A 48 -7.54 -3.86 7.55
CA ILE A 48 -8.80 -3.22 7.94
C ILE A 48 -9.97 -3.91 7.24
N ALA A 49 -9.84 -4.15 5.93
CA ALA A 49 -10.85 -4.80 5.11
C ALA A 49 -11.17 -6.22 5.61
N GLU A 50 -10.15 -6.98 5.99
CA GLU A 50 -10.31 -8.34 6.53
C GLU A 50 -11.03 -8.32 7.88
N GLU A 51 -10.58 -7.47 8.81
CA GLU A 51 -11.20 -7.35 10.14
C GLU A 51 -12.66 -6.84 10.05
N ALA A 52 -12.96 -5.96 9.10
CA ALA A 52 -14.30 -5.43 8.83
C ALA A 52 -15.18 -6.36 7.98
N GLY A 53 -14.66 -7.50 7.49
CA GLY A 53 -15.40 -8.44 6.66
C GLY A 53 -15.71 -7.95 5.25
N LEU A 54 -14.99 -6.94 4.75
CA LEU A 54 -15.25 -6.35 3.43
C LEU A 54 -14.96 -7.30 2.29
N PHE A 55 -13.95 -8.17 2.39
CA PHE A 55 -13.69 -9.15 1.35
C PHE A 55 -14.87 -10.11 1.17
N ARG A 56 -15.47 -10.58 2.27
CA ARG A 56 -16.70 -11.40 2.22
C ARG A 56 -17.90 -10.66 1.65
N LYS A 57 -18.04 -9.37 1.99
CA LYS A 57 -19.11 -8.50 1.46
C LYS A 57 -19.08 -8.43 -0.08
N TYR A 58 -17.90 -8.54 -0.68
CA TYR A 58 -17.69 -8.44 -2.12
C TYR A 58 -17.41 -9.79 -2.79
N ASP A 59 -17.64 -10.93 -2.10
CA ASP A 59 -17.37 -12.28 -2.61
C ASP A 59 -15.93 -12.43 -3.11
N LEU A 60 -14.95 -11.94 -2.33
CA LEU A 60 -13.52 -12.11 -2.57
C LEU A 60 -12.91 -13.07 -1.53
N ASP A 61 -12.24 -14.12 -2.01
CA ASP A 61 -11.31 -14.94 -1.22
C ASP A 61 -9.91 -14.34 -1.38
N PHE A 62 -9.60 -13.39 -0.48
CA PHE A 62 -8.38 -12.58 -0.59
C PHE A 62 -7.27 -13.09 0.31
N GLN A 63 -6.11 -13.34 -0.29
CA GLN A 63 -4.89 -13.68 0.43
C GLN A 63 -3.88 -12.53 0.32
N LEU A 64 -3.38 -12.03 1.45
CA LEU A 64 -2.36 -10.99 1.50
C LEU A 64 -0.99 -11.58 1.85
N VAL A 65 0.01 -11.31 1.00
CA VAL A 65 1.40 -11.70 1.20
C VAL A 65 2.26 -10.48 1.47
N TYR A 66 3.06 -10.52 2.54
CA TYR A 66 4.06 -9.50 2.80
C TYR A 66 5.39 -9.84 2.13
N ILE A 67 5.86 -8.95 1.28
CA ILE A 67 7.20 -9.02 0.67
C ILE A 67 7.91 -7.69 0.96
N SER A 68 8.96 -7.72 1.77
CA SER A 68 9.66 -6.51 2.17
C SER A 68 10.24 -5.75 0.98
N SER A 69 9.90 -4.46 0.90
CA SER A 69 10.36 -3.48 -0.07
C SER A 69 9.73 -3.52 -1.48
N ALA A 70 9.54 -2.33 -2.05
CA ALA A 70 8.91 -2.15 -3.36
C ALA A 70 9.62 -2.87 -4.53
N PRO A 71 10.95 -2.94 -4.62
CA PRO A 71 11.61 -3.69 -5.70
C PRO A 71 11.26 -5.18 -5.73
N LEU A 72 11.17 -5.83 -4.57
CA LEU A 72 10.81 -7.26 -4.50
C LEU A 72 9.32 -7.47 -4.83
N VAL A 73 8.43 -6.59 -4.37
CA VAL A 73 7.01 -6.62 -4.76
C VAL A 73 6.85 -6.43 -6.26
N THR A 74 7.62 -5.52 -6.88
CA THR A 74 7.60 -5.31 -8.33
C THR A 74 7.98 -6.57 -9.08
N ALA A 75 9.04 -7.26 -8.64
CA ALA A 75 9.47 -8.53 -9.24
C ALA A 75 8.39 -9.61 -9.09
N ALA A 76 7.78 -9.75 -7.91
CA ALA A 76 6.72 -10.73 -7.65
C ALA A 76 5.47 -10.48 -8.51
N ILE A 77 5.03 -9.22 -8.65
CA ILE A 77 3.90 -8.86 -9.53
C ILE A 77 4.21 -9.17 -10.99
N LEU A 78 5.43 -8.86 -11.46
CA LEU A 78 5.85 -9.21 -12.82
C LEU A 78 5.94 -10.72 -13.06
N GLY A 79 6.41 -11.47 -12.03
CA GLY A 79 6.49 -12.93 -12.05
C GLY A 79 5.13 -13.63 -11.98
N GLY A 80 4.06 -12.92 -11.57
CA GLY A 80 2.72 -13.49 -11.44
C GLY A 80 2.44 -14.12 -10.07
N ASP A 81 3.30 -13.89 -9.06
CA ASP A 81 3.10 -14.38 -7.69
C ASP A 81 1.91 -13.70 -6.99
N GLY A 82 1.43 -12.59 -7.53
CA GLY A 82 0.23 -11.88 -7.11
C GLY A 82 -0.40 -11.13 -8.27
N GLU A 83 -1.66 -10.73 -8.08
CA GLU A 83 -2.44 -10.05 -9.11
C GLU A 83 -2.59 -8.55 -8.81
N VAL A 84 -2.58 -8.19 -7.52
CA VAL A 84 -2.62 -6.82 -7.05
C VAL A 84 -1.53 -6.58 -6.01
N ALA A 85 -1.07 -5.34 -5.90
CA ALA A 85 -0.13 -4.98 -4.84
C ALA A 85 -0.45 -3.60 -4.25
N ILE A 86 0.01 -3.40 -3.00
CA ILE A 86 0.10 -2.07 -2.38
C ILE A 86 1.59 -1.80 -2.17
N SER A 87 2.12 -0.82 -2.90
CA SER A 87 3.55 -0.56 -2.92
C SER A 87 3.87 0.91 -3.21
N GLY A 88 5.14 1.27 -3.05
CA GLY A 88 5.64 2.56 -3.49
C GLY A 88 5.92 2.60 -4.99
N GLY A 89 5.77 3.78 -5.58
CA GLY A 89 5.81 3.97 -7.03
C GLY A 89 7.19 3.88 -7.67
N GLU A 90 8.30 4.13 -6.94
CA GLU A 90 9.63 4.22 -7.56
C GLU A 90 10.02 2.95 -8.33
N ALA A 91 9.93 1.78 -7.67
CA ALA A 91 10.33 0.52 -8.30
C ALA A 91 9.45 0.15 -9.50
N ILE A 92 8.15 0.45 -9.42
CA ILE A 92 7.18 0.24 -10.51
C ILE A 92 7.53 1.14 -11.71
N ILE A 93 7.77 2.44 -11.46
CA ILE A 93 8.11 3.41 -12.52
C ILE A 93 9.45 3.06 -13.17
N ARG A 94 10.45 2.63 -12.39
CA ARG A 94 11.73 2.16 -12.93
C ARG A 94 11.56 0.92 -13.81
N ALA A 95 10.79 -0.07 -13.36
CA ALA A 95 10.50 -1.26 -14.16
C ALA A 95 9.72 -0.90 -15.44
N PHE A 96 8.74 -0.02 -15.36
CA PHE A 96 8.00 0.50 -16.52
C PHE A 96 8.95 1.20 -17.51
N THR A 97 9.85 2.06 -17.02
CA THR A 97 10.88 2.74 -17.82
C THR A 97 11.79 1.73 -18.53
N GLN A 98 12.04 0.59 -17.92
CA GLN A 98 12.85 -0.50 -18.48
C GLN A 98 12.09 -1.43 -19.45
N GLY A 99 10.80 -1.17 -19.69
CA GLY A 99 9.98 -1.89 -20.65
C GLY A 99 8.86 -2.75 -20.05
N ALA A 100 8.72 -2.81 -18.73
CA ALA A 100 7.62 -3.53 -18.08
C ALA A 100 6.29 -2.75 -18.15
N THR A 101 5.83 -2.42 -19.37
CA THR A 101 4.67 -1.56 -19.64
C THR A 101 3.31 -2.20 -19.31
N ASP A 102 3.30 -3.48 -18.95
CA ASP A 102 2.11 -4.16 -18.42
C ASP A 102 1.76 -3.73 -16.99
N LEU A 103 2.73 -3.19 -16.24
CA LEU A 103 2.48 -2.61 -14.91
C LEU A 103 1.64 -1.34 -15.00
N VAL A 104 0.68 -1.19 -14.07
CA VAL A 104 -0.21 -0.04 -14.03
C VAL A 104 -0.67 0.25 -12.61
N PHE A 105 -0.78 1.53 -12.28
CA PHE A 105 -1.41 1.99 -11.05
C PHE A 105 -2.91 2.16 -11.25
N VAL A 106 -3.71 1.62 -10.34
CA VAL A 106 -5.18 1.71 -10.38
C VAL A 106 -5.78 2.51 -9.23
N GLY A 107 -4.95 3.03 -8.34
CA GLY A 107 -5.31 3.90 -7.23
C GLY A 107 -4.11 4.29 -6.39
N SER A 108 -4.24 5.35 -5.59
CA SER A 108 -3.21 5.78 -4.65
C SER A 108 -3.83 6.19 -3.32
N ALA A 109 -3.45 5.51 -2.25
CA ALA A 109 -3.91 5.84 -0.91
C ALA A 109 -3.06 6.95 -0.26
N LYS A 110 -1.87 7.25 -0.82
CA LYS A 110 -0.97 8.27 -0.27
C LYS A 110 0.00 8.78 -1.33
N ASN A 111 0.07 10.10 -1.46
CA ASN A 111 0.89 10.77 -2.47
C ASN A 111 2.04 11.63 -1.89
N THR A 112 2.45 11.35 -0.65
CA THR A 112 3.53 12.09 0.04
C THR A 112 4.35 11.12 0.88
N LEU A 113 5.68 11.31 0.93
CA LEU A 113 6.54 10.57 1.84
C LEU A 113 6.55 11.18 3.24
N THR A 114 6.38 10.32 4.25
CA THR A 114 6.46 10.67 5.68
C THR A 114 7.61 9.98 6.39
N HIS A 115 8.59 9.45 5.62
CA HIS A 115 9.81 8.90 6.19
C HIS A 115 10.61 9.99 6.91
N SER A 116 11.37 9.58 7.92
CA SER A 116 12.30 10.45 8.65
C SER A 116 13.66 9.77 8.76
N ILE A 117 14.71 10.53 9.02
CA ILE A 117 16.04 9.97 9.33
C ILE A 117 16.26 10.09 10.82
N LEU A 118 16.37 8.95 11.49
CA LEU A 118 16.73 8.82 12.89
C LEU A 118 18.20 8.48 12.99
N ALA A 119 18.94 9.10 13.91
CA ALA A 119 20.38 8.98 14.01
C ALA A 119 20.88 8.84 15.45
N LYS A 120 22.12 8.38 15.60
CA LYS A 120 22.85 8.31 16.87
C LYS A 120 22.91 9.68 17.57
N PRO A 121 23.06 9.74 18.89
CA PRO A 121 23.05 10.99 19.66
C PRO A 121 24.13 12.00 19.26
N ASP A 122 25.26 11.57 18.73
CA ASP A 122 26.36 12.42 18.26
C ASP A 122 26.04 13.16 16.94
N ILE A 123 25.10 12.65 16.15
CA ILE A 123 24.61 13.26 14.92
C ILE A 123 23.45 14.20 15.28
N LYS A 124 23.68 15.51 15.23
CA LYS A 124 22.75 16.51 15.75
C LYS A 124 21.95 17.23 14.66
N ARG A 125 22.48 17.30 13.45
CA ARG A 125 21.90 18.02 12.31
C ARG A 125 22.18 17.26 11.02
N PRO A 126 21.47 17.56 9.93
CA PRO A 126 21.60 16.83 8.66
C PRO A 126 23.04 16.78 8.12
N GLU A 127 23.83 17.87 8.29
CA GLU A 127 25.19 17.97 7.77
C GLU A 127 26.14 16.96 8.42
N ASP A 128 25.84 16.53 9.64
CA ASP A 128 26.64 15.53 10.36
C ASP A 128 26.48 14.11 9.77
N LEU A 129 25.56 13.93 8.78
CA LEU A 129 25.39 12.66 8.07
C LEU A 129 26.50 12.41 7.04
N LYS A 130 27.30 13.42 6.66
CA LYS A 130 28.42 13.23 5.70
C LYS A 130 29.40 12.18 6.21
N GLY A 131 29.76 11.25 5.32
CA GLY A 131 30.62 10.10 5.63
C GLY A 131 29.96 8.97 6.45
N ARG A 132 28.73 9.16 6.94
CA ARG A 132 28.04 8.22 7.82
C ARG A 132 27.34 7.10 7.04
N LYS A 133 27.07 6.00 7.74
CA LYS A 133 26.28 4.85 7.25
C LYS A 133 24.79 5.11 7.50
N ILE A 134 24.00 5.15 6.44
CA ILE A 134 22.57 5.36 6.53
C ILE A 134 21.84 4.07 6.12
N GLY A 135 21.11 3.47 7.07
CA GLY A 135 20.27 2.28 6.85
C GLY A 135 19.00 2.62 6.08
N LEU A 136 18.72 1.86 5.04
CA LEU A 136 17.50 1.94 4.24
C LEU A 136 17.05 0.53 3.86
N THR A 137 15.78 0.37 3.45
CA THR A 137 15.26 -0.97 3.16
C THR A 137 15.96 -1.61 1.96
N ARG A 138 15.96 -0.94 0.81
CA ARG A 138 16.68 -1.35 -0.42
C ARG A 138 16.93 -0.15 -1.31
N ILE A 139 17.94 -0.24 -2.16
CA ILE A 139 18.13 0.69 -3.28
C ILE A 139 16.90 0.58 -4.21
N GLY A 140 16.35 1.72 -4.64
CA GLY A 140 15.13 1.77 -5.46
C GLY A 140 13.82 1.57 -4.67
N SER A 141 13.84 1.76 -3.34
CA SER A 141 12.66 1.76 -2.48
C SER A 141 12.27 3.18 -2.06
N ASN A 142 11.08 3.32 -1.46
CA ASN A 142 10.62 4.59 -0.89
C ASN A 142 11.63 5.20 0.08
N SER A 143 12.27 4.37 0.91
CA SER A 143 13.28 4.84 1.87
C SER A 143 14.54 5.36 1.19
N HIS A 144 14.97 4.72 0.11
CA HIS A 144 16.10 5.19 -0.70
C HIS A 144 15.78 6.54 -1.37
N TYR A 145 14.63 6.62 -2.05
CA TYR A 145 14.18 7.88 -2.67
C TYR A 145 14.11 9.00 -1.63
N PHE A 146 13.51 8.73 -0.46
CA PHE A 146 13.41 9.70 0.61
C PHE A 146 14.76 10.22 1.06
N VAL A 147 15.72 9.33 1.34
CA VAL A 147 17.05 9.75 1.80
C VAL A 147 17.73 10.65 0.76
N ILE A 148 17.66 10.28 -0.53
CA ILE A 148 18.22 11.12 -1.61
C ILE A 148 17.63 12.53 -1.60
N GLN A 149 16.29 12.64 -1.51
CA GLN A 149 15.63 13.94 -1.49
C GLN A 149 15.92 14.73 -0.21
N ALA A 150 15.96 14.05 0.94
CA ALA A 150 16.27 14.65 2.22
C ALA A 150 17.70 15.20 2.27
N LEU A 151 18.68 14.43 1.79
CA LEU A 151 20.07 14.88 1.71
C LEU A 151 20.21 16.11 0.79
N ARG A 152 19.64 16.07 -0.42
CA ARG A 152 19.70 17.19 -1.37
C ARG A 152 19.06 18.46 -0.82
N LYS A 153 17.91 18.35 -0.15
CA LYS A 153 17.27 19.50 0.50
C LYS A 153 18.12 20.14 1.59
N ASN A 154 19.06 19.38 2.16
CA ASN A 154 20.00 19.85 3.17
C ASN A 154 21.42 20.10 2.58
N GLY A 155 21.54 20.23 1.26
CA GLY A 155 22.82 20.56 0.60
C GLY A 155 23.88 19.46 0.65
N ILE A 156 23.45 18.19 0.85
CA ILE A 156 24.35 17.03 0.92
C ILE A 156 24.19 16.22 -0.36
N ALA A 157 25.30 15.95 -1.05
CA ALA A 157 25.27 15.05 -2.19
C ALA A 157 25.04 13.60 -1.71
N PRO A 158 24.19 12.80 -2.37
CA PRO A 158 23.99 11.39 -1.98
C PRO A 158 25.28 10.55 -1.99
N THR A 159 26.30 10.97 -2.72
CA THR A 159 27.62 10.33 -2.76
C THR A 159 28.48 10.63 -1.53
N GLU A 160 28.08 11.59 -0.69
CA GLU A 160 28.81 11.92 0.56
C GLU A 160 28.39 11.02 1.74
N VAL A 161 27.47 10.05 1.54
CA VAL A 161 27.02 9.11 2.56
C VAL A 161 27.14 7.66 2.09
N ASN A 162 27.12 6.71 3.02
CA ASN A 162 27.18 5.28 2.72
C ASN A 162 25.81 4.64 2.95
N PHE A 163 25.13 4.20 1.88
CA PHE A 163 23.87 3.51 1.99
C PHE A 163 24.05 2.04 2.35
N ILE A 164 23.38 1.63 3.43
CA ILE A 164 23.37 0.23 3.89
C ILE A 164 21.96 -0.35 3.71
N GLN A 165 21.83 -1.37 2.87
CA GLN A 165 20.57 -2.08 2.67
C GLN A 165 20.33 -3.04 3.82
N THR A 166 19.34 -2.79 4.65
CA THR A 166 19.00 -3.62 5.82
C THR A 166 17.94 -4.66 5.52
N GLY A 167 17.13 -4.43 4.48
CA GLY A 167 16.07 -5.35 4.06
C GLY A 167 14.65 -4.90 4.41
N GLY A 168 14.43 -4.22 5.54
CA GLY A 168 13.09 -3.80 5.98
C GLY A 168 13.10 -2.73 7.06
N GLN A 169 11.92 -2.28 7.49
CA GLN A 169 11.80 -1.22 8.51
C GLN A 169 12.23 -1.70 9.91
N VAL A 170 11.92 -2.95 10.25
CA VAL A 170 12.34 -3.56 11.53
C VAL A 170 13.85 -3.73 11.56
N GLU A 171 14.43 -4.17 10.46
CA GLU A 171 15.86 -4.36 10.29
C GLU A 171 16.61 -3.01 10.31
N ASN A 172 16.02 -1.94 9.75
CA ASN A 172 16.54 -0.57 9.86
C ASN A 172 16.69 -0.15 11.34
N LEU A 173 15.64 -0.36 12.14
CA LEU A 173 15.67 -0.05 13.56
C LEU A 173 16.70 -0.92 14.29
N GLY A 174 16.73 -2.22 14.02
CA GLY A 174 17.71 -3.14 14.61
C GLY A 174 19.14 -2.76 14.29
N ALA A 175 19.44 -2.41 13.04
CA ALA A 175 20.75 -1.96 12.59
C ALA A 175 21.19 -0.64 13.27
N LEU A 176 20.25 0.29 13.48
CA LEU A 176 20.51 1.54 14.20
C LEU A 176 20.81 1.29 15.68
N LEU A 177 19.96 0.50 16.35
CA LEU A 177 20.11 0.21 17.78
C LEU A 177 21.39 -0.59 18.10
N SER A 178 21.79 -1.50 17.21
CA SER A 178 23.04 -2.26 17.34
C SER A 178 24.29 -1.46 16.96
N GLY A 179 24.14 -0.28 16.37
CA GLY A 179 25.24 0.54 15.89
C GLY A 179 25.86 0.09 14.55
N ALA A 180 25.25 -0.87 13.85
CA ALA A 180 25.69 -1.30 12.51
C ALA A 180 25.56 -0.18 11.48
N VAL A 181 24.63 0.74 11.68
CA VAL A 181 24.49 2.00 10.93
C VAL A 181 24.48 3.20 11.90
N ASP A 182 24.80 4.39 11.39
CA ASP A 182 24.87 5.62 12.18
C ASP A 182 23.53 6.36 12.20
N ALA A 183 22.78 6.21 11.11
CA ALA A 183 21.43 6.72 10.95
C ALA A 183 20.58 5.70 10.18
N ALA A 184 19.26 5.78 10.28
CA ALA A 184 18.36 4.91 9.53
C ALA A 184 17.04 5.60 9.20
N THR A 185 16.42 5.17 8.10
CA THR A 185 15.08 5.64 7.72
C THR A 185 14.01 4.95 8.56
N MET A 186 13.08 5.76 9.08
CA MET A 186 11.89 5.30 9.79
C MET A 186 10.65 5.84 9.12
N THR A 187 9.55 5.09 9.17
CA THR A 187 8.25 5.52 8.67
C THR A 187 7.32 5.74 9.86
N GLY A 188 6.87 6.97 10.03
CA GLY A 188 5.98 7.38 11.10
C GLY A 188 6.63 7.35 12.50
N PRO A 189 5.95 7.91 13.51
CA PRO A 189 6.45 7.98 14.89
C PRO A 189 6.67 6.60 15.52
N SER A 190 5.84 5.61 15.14
CA SER A 190 5.91 4.26 15.69
C SER A 190 7.24 3.56 15.41
N GLY A 191 7.86 3.84 14.27
CA GLY A 191 9.15 3.24 13.90
C GLY A 191 10.31 3.75 14.74
N GLY A 192 10.24 5.00 15.20
CA GLY A 192 11.36 5.67 15.89
C GLY A 192 11.21 5.81 17.41
N SER A 193 9.99 5.67 17.98
CA SER A 193 9.74 5.96 19.39
C SER A 193 10.65 5.20 20.36
N ARG A 194 10.88 3.91 20.07
CA ARG A 194 11.77 3.07 20.88
C ARG A 194 13.24 3.55 20.87
N ALA A 195 13.73 3.99 19.72
CA ALA A 195 15.07 4.52 19.61
C ALA A 195 15.19 5.92 20.24
N VAL A 196 14.17 6.77 20.07
CA VAL A 196 14.10 8.09 20.72
C VAL A 196 14.17 7.95 22.25
N ALA A 197 13.49 6.96 22.82
CA ALA A 197 13.56 6.65 24.24
C ALA A 197 14.99 6.24 24.72
N GLN A 198 15.86 5.82 23.79
CA GLN A 198 17.26 5.47 24.04
C GLN A 198 18.23 6.61 23.65
N GLY A 199 17.74 7.82 23.42
CA GLY A 199 18.54 9.01 23.14
C GLY A 199 18.84 9.25 21.65
N PHE A 200 18.38 8.39 20.74
CA PHE A 200 18.44 8.66 19.30
C PHE A 200 17.50 9.84 18.94
N ARG A 201 17.78 10.53 17.86
CA ARG A 201 17.02 11.71 17.48
C ARG A 201 16.69 11.74 15.99
N TYR A 202 15.60 12.38 15.65
CA TYR A 202 15.31 12.73 14.26
C TYR A 202 16.23 13.87 13.83
N VAL A 203 17.09 13.64 12.86
CA VAL A 203 17.94 14.67 12.22
C VAL A 203 17.28 15.22 10.96
N VAL A 204 16.37 14.45 10.36
CA VAL A 204 15.46 14.91 9.32
C VAL A 204 14.07 14.39 9.64
N TYR A 205 13.11 15.28 9.82
CA TYR A 205 11.72 14.93 10.03
C TYR A 205 10.96 15.06 8.71
N GLY A 206 10.60 13.92 8.14
CA GLY A 206 10.08 13.85 6.77
C GLY A 206 8.75 14.52 6.53
N PRO A 207 7.76 14.48 7.48
CA PRO A 207 6.50 15.19 7.31
C PRO A 207 6.67 16.68 6.98
N ASP A 208 7.70 17.34 7.53
CA ASP A 208 8.00 18.77 7.26
C ASP A 208 8.50 19.00 5.84
N LEU A 209 9.09 18.00 5.21
CA LEU A 209 9.65 18.11 3.86
C LEU A 209 8.61 18.07 2.75
N ARG A 210 7.42 17.52 3.01
CA ARG A 210 6.29 17.38 2.07
C ARG A 210 6.73 16.88 0.70
N ILE A 211 7.53 15.80 0.65
CA ILE A 211 8.08 15.27 -0.60
C ILE A 211 6.95 14.59 -1.39
N PRO A 212 6.59 15.11 -2.59
CA PRO A 212 5.61 14.47 -3.46
C PRO A 212 6.13 13.10 -3.90
N PHE A 213 5.32 12.07 -3.73
CA PHE A 213 5.71 10.71 -4.06
C PHE A 213 4.51 9.77 -4.01
N ALA A 214 4.32 8.91 -4.96
CA ALA A 214 3.31 7.86 -4.97
C ALA A 214 3.69 6.76 -3.95
N ALA A 215 3.30 6.97 -2.68
CA ALA A 215 3.85 6.24 -1.53
C ALA A 215 3.14 4.93 -1.20
N ALA A 216 1.81 4.88 -1.40
CA ALA A 216 0.99 3.69 -1.19
C ALA A 216 0.01 3.54 -2.35
N THR A 217 0.51 3.02 -3.46
CA THR A 217 -0.25 2.84 -4.70
C THR A 217 -0.84 1.44 -4.78
N LEU A 218 -2.05 1.34 -5.34
CA LEU A 218 -2.63 0.08 -5.80
C LEU A 218 -2.09 -0.23 -7.19
N VAL A 219 -1.44 -1.37 -7.32
CA VAL A 219 -0.74 -1.78 -8.54
C VAL A 219 -1.29 -3.10 -9.04
N THR A 220 -1.41 -3.23 -10.34
CA THR A 220 -1.70 -4.49 -11.01
C THR A 220 -1.01 -4.55 -12.38
N ARG A 221 -1.35 -5.53 -13.19
CA ARG A 221 -0.94 -5.63 -14.59
C ARG A 221 -2.13 -5.38 -15.51
N ARG A 222 -1.92 -4.70 -16.63
CA ARG A 222 -2.97 -4.48 -17.64
C ARG A 222 -3.53 -5.79 -18.18
N SER A 223 -2.69 -6.84 -18.27
CA SER A 223 -3.10 -8.20 -18.62
C SER A 223 -4.09 -8.79 -17.59
N VAL A 224 -3.86 -8.59 -16.30
CA VAL A 224 -4.77 -9.00 -15.22
C VAL A 224 -6.09 -8.22 -15.30
N MET A 225 -6.03 -6.90 -15.53
CA MET A 225 -7.24 -6.08 -15.72
C MET A 225 -8.11 -6.58 -16.87
N ARG A 226 -7.50 -6.93 -18.01
CA ARG A 226 -8.23 -7.49 -19.16
C ARG A 226 -8.86 -8.85 -18.85
N ALA A 227 -8.16 -9.72 -18.13
CA ALA A 227 -8.62 -11.08 -17.82
C ALA A 227 -9.62 -11.11 -16.66
N ARG A 228 -9.48 -10.23 -15.67
CA ARG A 228 -10.18 -10.27 -14.37
C ARG A 228 -10.70 -8.91 -13.91
N GLY A 229 -11.11 -8.05 -14.85
CA GLY A 229 -11.58 -6.70 -14.58
C GLY A 229 -12.60 -6.60 -13.43
N PRO A 230 -13.67 -7.41 -13.40
CA PRO A 230 -14.65 -7.38 -12.30
C PRO A 230 -14.05 -7.66 -10.93
N VAL A 231 -13.04 -8.54 -10.84
CA VAL A 231 -12.35 -8.87 -9.58
C VAL A 231 -11.51 -7.69 -9.10
N ILE A 232 -10.81 -7.01 -10.02
CA ILE A 232 -10.02 -5.81 -9.70
C ILE A 232 -10.93 -4.65 -9.29
N GLU A 233 -12.12 -4.52 -9.89
CA GLU A 233 -13.12 -3.53 -9.45
C GLU A 233 -13.60 -3.81 -8.03
N LYS A 234 -13.95 -5.07 -7.69
CA LYS A 234 -14.29 -5.47 -6.31
C LYS A 234 -13.18 -5.09 -5.34
N PHE A 235 -11.91 -5.37 -5.68
CA PHE A 235 -10.77 -4.99 -4.87
C PHE A 235 -10.66 -3.48 -4.68
N ALA A 236 -10.84 -2.68 -5.72
CA ALA A 236 -10.83 -1.21 -5.61
C ALA A 236 -11.93 -0.69 -4.67
N ARG A 237 -13.15 -1.27 -4.73
CA ARG A 237 -14.25 -0.95 -3.80
C ARG A 237 -13.88 -1.29 -2.36
N VAL A 238 -13.36 -2.48 -2.12
CA VAL A 238 -12.90 -2.92 -0.79
C VAL A 238 -11.85 -1.97 -0.24
N MET A 239 -10.87 -1.56 -1.04
CA MET A 239 -9.82 -0.63 -0.61
C MET A 239 -10.40 0.76 -0.28
N ALA A 240 -11.35 1.26 -1.07
CA ALA A 240 -12.02 2.53 -0.82
C ALA A 240 -12.85 2.51 0.49
N GLU A 241 -13.59 1.43 0.75
CA GLU A 241 -14.33 1.27 2.01
C GLU A 241 -13.38 1.13 3.21
N ALA A 242 -12.27 0.41 3.05
CA ALA A 242 -11.26 0.29 4.10
C ALA A 242 -10.64 1.64 4.45
N VAL A 243 -10.38 2.49 3.44
CA VAL A 243 -9.93 3.88 3.67
C VAL A 243 -10.98 4.66 4.46
N LYS A 244 -12.28 4.56 4.12
CA LYS A 244 -13.35 5.21 4.91
C LYS A 244 -13.29 4.79 6.38
N ILE A 245 -13.18 3.50 6.65
CA ILE A 245 -13.07 2.98 8.02
C ILE A 245 -11.86 3.59 8.73
N MET A 246 -10.71 3.68 8.08
CA MET A 246 -9.51 4.31 8.66
C MET A 246 -9.76 5.76 9.07
N PHE A 247 -10.61 6.50 8.36
CA PHE A 247 -10.95 7.89 8.70
C PHE A 247 -12.03 8.02 9.77
N LEU A 248 -13.01 7.11 9.82
CA LEU A 248 -14.20 7.26 10.66
C LEU A 248 -14.21 6.37 11.90
N ASP A 249 -13.57 5.20 11.83
CA ASP A 249 -13.49 4.25 12.95
C ASP A 249 -12.04 4.12 13.43
N LYS A 250 -11.64 5.11 14.25
CA LYS A 250 -10.30 5.17 14.84
C LYS A 250 -10.01 3.96 15.72
N GLU A 251 -11.01 3.45 16.46
CA GLU A 251 -10.83 2.34 17.39
C GLU A 251 -10.59 1.01 16.65
N LEU A 252 -11.37 0.72 15.60
CA LEU A 252 -11.12 -0.45 14.75
C LEU A 252 -9.76 -0.35 14.09
N THR A 253 -9.42 0.84 13.56
CA THR A 253 -8.10 1.07 12.96
C THR A 253 -6.98 0.80 13.96
N TYR A 254 -7.10 1.26 15.19
CA TYR A 254 -6.13 1.03 16.26
C TYR A 254 -5.99 -0.45 16.63
N LYS A 255 -7.12 -1.14 16.81
CA LYS A 255 -7.14 -2.58 17.09
C LYS A 255 -6.34 -3.36 16.03
N VAL A 256 -6.58 -3.03 14.75
CA VAL A 256 -5.90 -3.69 13.63
C VAL A 256 -4.41 -3.34 13.61
N LEU A 257 -4.06 -2.05 13.74
CA LEU A 257 -2.66 -1.61 13.73
C LEU A 257 -1.88 -2.17 14.92
N ALA A 258 -2.45 -2.18 16.12
CA ALA A 258 -1.84 -2.76 17.32
C ALA A 258 -1.48 -4.23 17.09
N LYS A 259 -2.42 -5.02 16.57
CA LYS A 259 -2.26 -6.44 16.26
C LYS A 259 -1.18 -6.66 15.18
N GLN A 260 -1.26 -5.94 14.07
CA GLN A 260 -0.41 -6.18 12.90
C GLN A 260 1.00 -5.59 13.04
N LEU A 261 1.14 -4.47 13.72
CA LEU A 261 2.43 -3.80 13.96
C LEU A 261 3.07 -4.21 15.30
N ARG A 262 2.34 -4.94 16.15
CA ARG A 262 2.76 -5.34 17.50
C ARG A 262 3.10 -4.12 18.38
N ILE A 263 2.24 -3.10 18.33
CA ILE A 263 2.34 -1.87 19.12
C ILE A 263 1.23 -1.86 20.16
N ASN A 264 1.60 -1.82 21.43
CA ASN A 264 0.62 -1.81 22.53
C ASN A 264 0.41 -0.43 23.16
N GLU A 265 1.35 0.51 22.91
CA GLU A 265 1.31 1.84 23.50
C GLU A 265 0.33 2.74 22.72
N ARG A 266 -0.77 3.12 23.36
CA ARG A 266 -1.81 3.97 22.74
C ARG A 266 -1.23 5.28 22.20
N LYS A 267 -0.32 5.93 22.94
CA LYS A 267 0.32 7.18 22.49
C LYS A 267 1.10 7.05 21.20
N VAL A 268 1.74 5.88 20.97
CA VAL A 268 2.48 5.59 19.73
C VAL A 268 1.51 5.41 18.57
N LEU A 269 0.38 4.73 18.81
CA LEU A 269 -0.68 4.56 17.82
C LEU A 269 -1.35 5.89 17.48
N ASP A 270 -1.64 6.73 18.48
CA ASP A 270 -2.21 8.07 18.27
C ASP A 270 -1.31 8.93 17.38
N ALA A 271 -0.02 9.01 17.71
CA ALA A 271 0.94 9.79 16.93
C ALA A 271 1.07 9.26 15.48
N ALA A 272 1.13 7.94 15.30
CA ALA A 272 1.22 7.33 13.98
C ALA A 272 -0.03 7.59 13.14
N TYR A 273 -1.20 7.48 13.75
CA TYR A 273 -2.48 7.72 13.10
C TYR A 273 -2.63 9.19 12.70
N ASP A 274 -2.39 10.11 13.62
CA ASP A 274 -2.60 11.54 13.42
C ASP A 274 -1.67 12.14 12.36
N GLU A 275 -0.48 11.56 12.15
CA GLU A 275 0.40 11.94 11.04
C GLU A 275 -0.05 11.37 9.70
N GLU A 276 -0.33 10.07 9.67
CA GLU A 276 -0.62 9.38 8.41
C GLU A 276 -2.00 9.75 7.85
N ILE A 277 -3.03 9.88 8.71
CA ILE A 277 -4.39 10.17 8.23
C ILE A 277 -4.49 11.51 7.49
N LYS A 278 -3.66 12.50 7.85
CA LYS A 278 -3.62 13.82 7.20
C LYS A 278 -3.15 13.79 5.75
N VAL A 279 -2.41 12.75 5.38
CA VAL A 279 -1.81 12.60 4.05
C VAL A 279 -2.39 11.42 3.26
N MET A 280 -3.41 10.76 3.81
CA MET A 280 -4.15 9.71 3.13
C MET A 280 -5.20 10.29 2.16
N GLU A 281 -5.36 9.65 1.01
CA GLU A 281 -6.32 10.04 -0.01
C GLU A 281 -7.65 9.32 0.20
N ARG A 282 -8.72 10.09 0.43
CA ARG A 282 -10.07 9.53 0.69
C ARG A 282 -10.67 8.73 -0.46
N ARG A 283 -10.33 9.10 -1.71
CA ARG A 283 -10.90 8.50 -2.93
C ARG A 283 -9.86 7.71 -3.73
N LEU A 284 -8.74 7.34 -3.11
CA LEU A 284 -7.62 6.66 -3.77
C LEU A 284 -7.05 7.43 -4.98
N GLU A 285 -7.08 8.75 -4.90
CA GLU A 285 -6.71 9.66 -5.98
C GLU A 285 -5.19 9.68 -6.24
N PHE A 286 -4.84 9.81 -7.51
CA PHE A 286 -3.47 10.11 -7.91
C PHE A 286 -3.20 11.60 -7.90
N LYS A 287 -2.02 12.00 -7.44
CA LYS A 287 -1.49 13.34 -7.66
C LYS A 287 -0.41 13.27 -8.74
N THR A 288 -0.66 13.97 -9.84
CA THR A 288 0.25 13.97 -11.00
C THR A 288 1.66 14.37 -10.62
N GLU A 289 1.81 15.35 -9.72
CA GLU A 289 3.09 15.81 -9.20
C GLU A 289 3.88 14.74 -8.45
N ALA A 290 3.18 13.80 -7.81
CA ALA A 290 3.82 12.70 -7.10
C ALA A 290 4.45 11.67 -8.07
N LEU A 291 3.80 11.40 -9.18
CA LEU A 291 4.33 10.54 -10.25
C LEU A 291 5.41 11.25 -11.04
N GLN A 292 5.21 12.53 -11.37
CA GLN A 292 6.18 13.33 -12.10
C GLN A 292 7.51 13.44 -11.33
N ALA A 293 7.45 13.70 -10.02
CA ALA A 293 8.65 13.77 -9.18
C ALA A 293 9.49 12.48 -9.23
N ILE A 294 8.85 11.31 -9.30
CA ILE A 294 9.54 10.03 -9.44
C ILE A 294 10.13 9.87 -10.85
N LEU A 295 9.39 10.28 -11.90
CA LEU A 295 9.88 10.25 -13.28
C LEU A 295 11.10 11.16 -13.44
N ASP A 296 11.06 12.37 -12.89
CA ASP A 296 12.17 13.33 -12.94
C ASP A 296 13.43 12.79 -12.23
N GLU A 297 13.24 12.12 -11.09
CA GLU A 297 14.36 11.47 -10.39
C GLU A 297 14.90 10.27 -11.19
N THR A 298 14.01 9.44 -11.75
CA THR A 298 14.38 8.31 -12.59
C THR A 298 15.14 8.77 -13.85
N ALA A 299 14.74 9.89 -14.43
CA ALA A 299 15.35 10.46 -15.63
C ALA A 299 16.82 10.89 -15.44
N LYS A 300 17.26 11.11 -14.20
CA LYS A 300 18.66 11.41 -13.88
C LYS A 300 19.59 10.22 -14.11
N VAL A 301 19.04 8.99 -14.01
CA VAL A 301 19.81 7.75 -14.17
C VAL A 301 19.38 6.94 -15.39
N ASP A 302 18.18 7.17 -15.92
CA ASP A 302 17.64 6.51 -17.10
C ASP A 302 16.87 7.51 -17.98
N ALA A 303 17.49 7.96 -19.06
CA ALA A 303 16.93 8.99 -19.94
C ALA A 303 15.60 8.57 -20.61
N ARG A 304 15.25 7.27 -20.64
CA ARG A 304 13.98 6.77 -21.17
C ARG A 304 12.79 7.30 -20.37
N ALA A 305 12.96 7.57 -19.08
CA ALA A 305 11.93 8.14 -18.22
C ALA A 305 11.42 9.52 -18.70
N LYS A 306 12.26 10.29 -19.41
CA LYS A 306 11.85 11.59 -20.00
C LYS A 306 10.73 11.48 -21.04
N LYS A 307 10.50 10.28 -21.61
CA LYS A 307 9.48 10.02 -22.62
C LYS A 307 8.16 9.52 -22.02
N ILE A 308 8.15 9.24 -20.72
CA ILE A 308 6.99 8.71 -20.01
C ILE A 308 6.26 9.84 -19.31
N ARG A 309 4.95 9.89 -19.49
CA ARG A 309 4.08 10.84 -18.79
C ARG A 309 3.41 10.15 -17.61
N PRO A 310 3.03 10.85 -16.55
CA PRO A 310 2.25 10.29 -15.45
C PRO A 310 1.03 9.49 -15.92
N GLN A 311 0.33 9.96 -16.95
CA GLN A 311 -0.86 9.31 -17.53
C GLN A 311 -0.57 7.93 -18.14
N ASP A 312 0.66 7.70 -18.61
CA ASP A 312 1.04 6.41 -19.20
C ASP A 312 1.14 5.31 -18.13
N LEU A 313 1.31 5.70 -16.85
CA LEU A 313 1.49 4.84 -15.69
C LEU A 313 0.20 4.45 -14.98
N ILE A 314 -0.90 5.17 -15.21
CA ILE A 314 -2.16 5.03 -14.47
C ILE A 314 -3.29 4.49 -15.35
N ASP A 315 -4.24 3.83 -14.71
CA ASP A 315 -5.54 3.53 -15.27
C ASP A 315 -6.61 3.89 -14.23
N ARG A 316 -7.41 4.91 -14.53
CA ARG A 316 -8.47 5.39 -13.66
C ARG A 316 -9.81 4.68 -13.89
N GLY A 317 -9.89 3.77 -14.85
CA GLY A 317 -11.17 3.19 -15.29
C GLY A 317 -12.07 2.72 -14.15
N TYR A 318 -11.51 2.07 -13.14
CA TYR A 318 -12.27 1.62 -11.96
C TYR A 318 -12.69 2.79 -11.05
N LEU A 319 -11.81 3.75 -10.79
CA LEU A 319 -12.15 4.93 -9.98
C LEU A 319 -13.21 5.78 -10.68
N ASP A 320 -13.08 6.00 -11.98
CA ASP A 320 -14.04 6.75 -12.79
C ASP A 320 -15.41 6.05 -12.84
N ALA A 321 -15.44 4.71 -12.89
CA ALA A 321 -16.67 3.94 -12.79
C ALA A 321 -17.33 4.09 -11.41
N LEU A 322 -16.56 4.09 -10.34
CA LEU A 322 -17.06 4.33 -8.99
C LEU A 322 -17.61 5.75 -8.83
N GLU A 323 -16.95 6.75 -9.38
CA GLU A 323 -17.41 8.13 -9.39
C GLU A 323 -18.74 8.26 -10.15
N LYS A 324 -18.83 7.74 -11.39
CA LYS A 324 -20.05 7.78 -12.22
C LYS A 324 -21.27 7.11 -11.56
N THR A 325 -21.06 6.09 -10.74
CA THR A 325 -22.14 5.43 -10.01
C THR A 325 -22.54 6.14 -8.71
N GLY A 326 -21.89 7.25 -8.37
CA GLY A 326 -22.09 7.96 -7.10
C GLY A 326 -21.60 7.17 -5.89
N PHE A 327 -20.70 6.19 -6.09
CA PHE A 327 -20.20 5.34 -5.00
C PHE A 327 -19.46 6.16 -3.94
N PHE A 328 -18.55 7.04 -4.34
CA PHE A 328 -17.78 7.84 -3.40
C PHE A 328 -18.65 8.86 -2.65
N GLU A 329 -19.64 9.45 -3.30
CA GLU A 329 -20.60 10.37 -2.68
C GLU A 329 -21.40 9.66 -1.58
N LYS A 330 -21.94 8.48 -1.88
CA LYS A 330 -22.66 7.64 -0.90
C LYS A 330 -21.73 7.18 0.21
N LEU A 331 -20.54 6.70 -0.14
CA LEU A 331 -19.56 6.20 0.80
C LEU A 331 -19.20 7.26 1.86
N TRP A 332 -19.02 8.52 1.48
CA TRP A 332 -18.62 9.60 2.38
C TRP A 332 -19.79 10.42 2.95
N ALA A 333 -21.02 10.23 2.48
CA ALA A 333 -22.22 10.83 3.06
C ALA A 333 -22.67 10.12 4.34
N GLU A 334 -22.46 8.83 4.46
CA GLU A 334 -22.75 8.03 5.65
C GLU A 334 -21.72 8.33 6.75
N LYS A 335 -22.19 8.86 7.89
CA LYS A 335 -21.39 9.16 9.08
C LYS A 335 -21.08 7.90 9.89
#